data_ab44cde44879e7f7d82f96a511799b81
#
_entry.id   ab44cde44879e7f7d82f96a511799b81
#
_cell.length_a   1.000
_cell.length_b   1.000
_cell.length_c   1.000
_cell.angle_alpha   90.00
_cell.angle_beta   90.00
_cell.angle_gamma   90.00
#
_symmetry.space_group_name_H-M   'P 1'
#
loop_
_entity.id
_entity.type
_entity.pdbx_description
1 polymer ?
#
loop_
_entity_poly.entity_id
_entity_poly.type
_entity_poly.pdbx_seq_one_letter_code
_entity_poly.pdbx_strand_id
1 'polypeptide(L)'
;FVLGRLIMSLDKPYLDVPGTTIFDAEQSRKGYHLNQFCMSLMTAANRERFKADERVYLDEWAMTEEQKLAVLARDLNRCIALGGNIYLLAKIGATDGKSFQQMAGSMTGMTEEEYRNMMIAGGRSVEGNRVVGEDGDAQAHRQPQGSAHAASQPKASA
;
A
#
# COMPACT_ATOMS: atom_id res chain seq x y z
N PHE A 1 -7.82 -39.00 23.00
CA PHE A 1 -6.96 -37.86 23.37
C PHE A 1 -6.92 -36.88 22.20
N VAL A 2 -7.78 -35.86 22.26
CA VAL A 2 -7.75 -34.76 21.32
C VAL A 2 -6.67 -33.80 21.81
N LEU A 3 -5.51 -33.81 21.15
CA LEU A 3 -4.47 -32.81 21.39
C LEU A 3 -5.02 -31.47 20.88
N GLY A 4 -5.56 -30.67 21.79
CA GLY A 4 -5.94 -29.31 21.50
C GLY A 4 -4.70 -28.55 21.01
N ARG A 5 -4.66 -28.26 19.70
CA ARG A 5 -3.67 -27.41 19.10
C ARG A 5 -3.85 -26.02 19.71
N LEU A 6 -3.05 -25.72 20.70
CA LEU A 6 -2.97 -24.38 21.26
C LEU A 6 -2.42 -23.48 20.14
N ILE A 7 -3.32 -22.92 19.35
CA ILE A 7 -2.98 -21.87 18.42
C ILE A 7 -2.71 -20.67 19.31
N MET A 8 -1.46 -20.43 19.65
CA MET A 8 -1.04 -19.13 20.18
C MET A 8 -1.30 -18.10 19.09
N SER A 9 -2.47 -17.47 19.16
CA SER A 9 -2.73 -16.26 18.38
C SER A 9 -1.75 -15.21 18.87
N LEU A 10 -0.82 -14.83 18.02
CA LEU A 10 0.05 -13.69 18.30
C LEU A 10 -0.85 -12.47 18.47
N ASP A 11 -0.64 -11.74 19.55
CA ASP A 11 -1.27 -10.44 19.74
C ASP A 11 -0.78 -9.50 18.64
N LYS A 12 -1.73 -8.96 17.86
CA LYS A 12 -1.45 -8.07 16.72
C LYS A 12 -2.14 -6.73 16.94
N PRO A 13 -1.62 -5.88 17.83
CA PRO A 13 -2.25 -4.61 18.18
C PRO A 13 -2.35 -3.64 17.00
N TYR A 14 -1.60 -3.90 15.92
CA TYR A 14 -1.61 -3.10 14.69
C TYR A 14 -2.78 -3.38 13.75
N LEU A 15 -3.58 -4.43 13.98
CA LEU A 15 -4.69 -4.80 13.08
C LEU A 15 -5.84 -3.80 13.09
N ASP A 16 -5.98 -3.04 14.15
CA ASP A 16 -7.05 -2.07 14.33
C ASP A 16 -6.64 -0.62 14.02
N VAL A 17 -5.45 -0.41 13.45
CA VAL A 17 -5.02 0.92 12.99
C VAL A 17 -5.78 1.29 11.73
N PRO A 18 -6.63 2.34 11.74
CA PRO A 18 -7.43 2.72 10.60
C PRO A 18 -6.59 3.05 9.36
N GLY A 19 -7.04 2.57 8.19
CA GLY A 19 -6.39 2.85 6.91
C GLY A 19 -5.01 2.22 6.73
N THR A 20 -4.61 1.30 7.61
CA THR A 20 -3.30 0.67 7.57
C THR A 20 -3.44 -0.84 7.44
N THR A 21 -2.72 -1.43 6.48
CA THR A 21 -2.56 -2.88 6.34
C THR A 21 -1.08 -3.21 6.49
N ILE A 22 -0.72 -3.88 7.56
CA ILE A 22 0.65 -4.32 7.79
C ILE A 22 0.92 -5.61 7.01
N PHE A 23 1.97 -5.61 6.20
CA PHE A 23 2.41 -6.79 5.47
C PHE A 23 3.25 -7.68 6.38
N ASP A 24 2.57 -8.51 7.18
CA ASP A 24 3.18 -9.48 8.09
C ASP A 24 3.29 -10.88 7.45
N ALA A 25 3.76 -11.86 8.22
CA ALA A 25 3.92 -13.24 7.75
C ALA A 25 2.60 -13.89 7.30
N GLU A 26 1.47 -13.51 7.91
CA GLU A 26 0.16 -14.01 7.54
C GLU A 26 -0.28 -13.42 6.20
N GLN A 27 -0.14 -12.11 6.01
CA GLN A 27 -0.39 -11.43 4.75
C GLN A 27 0.52 -11.97 3.64
N SER A 28 1.80 -12.18 3.92
CA SER A 28 2.75 -12.77 2.97
C SER A 28 2.30 -14.16 2.52
N ARG A 29 1.85 -15.00 3.44
CA ARG A 29 1.33 -16.34 3.12
C ARG A 29 0.04 -16.29 2.31
N LYS A 30 -0.90 -15.42 2.70
CA LYS A 30 -2.17 -15.21 2.02
C LYS A 30 -1.97 -14.74 0.57
N GLY A 31 -1.05 -13.81 0.35
CA GLY A 31 -0.78 -13.20 -0.94
C GLY A 31 0.33 -13.86 -1.75
N TYR A 32 0.84 -15.04 -1.37
CA TYR A 32 2.01 -15.62 -2.00
C TYR A 32 1.91 -15.67 -3.53
N HIS A 33 0.86 -16.27 -4.07
CA HIS A 33 0.69 -16.42 -5.52
C HIS A 33 0.40 -15.09 -6.23
N LEU A 34 -0.34 -14.17 -5.60
CA LEU A 34 -0.53 -12.81 -6.08
C LEU A 34 0.82 -12.09 -6.20
N ASN A 35 1.66 -12.19 -5.19
CA ASN A 35 2.97 -11.55 -5.18
C ASN A 35 3.92 -12.18 -6.21
N GLN A 36 3.88 -13.51 -6.40
CA GLN A 36 4.65 -14.19 -7.45
C GLN A 36 4.20 -13.78 -8.86
N PHE A 37 2.90 -13.65 -9.09
CA PHE A 37 2.38 -13.08 -10.32
C PHE A 37 2.97 -11.69 -10.57
N CYS A 38 2.90 -10.79 -9.58
CA CYS A 38 3.47 -9.45 -9.72
C CYS A 38 4.97 -9.49 -10.03
N MET A 39 5.73 -10.36 -9.38
CA MET A 39 7.16 -10.56 -9.66
C MET A 39 7.42 -11.00 -11.10
N SER A 40 6.56 -11.81 -11.68
CA SER A 40 6.70 -12.26 -13.07
C SER A 40 6.70 -11.10 -14.07
N LEU A 41 5.99 -10.01 -13.76
CA LEU A 41 5.91 -8.80 -14.59
C LEU A 41 7.22 -8.00 -14.66
N MET A 42 8.26 -8.38 -13.93
CA MET A 42 9.60 -7.82 -14.09
C MET A 42 10.19 -8.14 -15.47
N THR A 43 9.77 -9.25 -16.08
CA THR A 43 10.23 -9.68 -17.39
C THR A 43 9.36 -9.07 -18.50
N ALA A 44 9.98 -8.46 -19.51
CA ALA A 44 9.27 -7.82 -20.62
C ALA A 44 8.32 -8.79 -21.35
N ALA A 45 8.80 -10.01 -21.66
CA ALA A 45 7.98 -11.02 -22.32
C ALA A 45 6.71 -11.38 -21.53
N ASN A 46 6.79 -11.43 -20.19
CA ASN A 46 5.63 -11.69 -19.34
C ASN A 46 4.64 -10.51 -19.34
N ARG A 47 5.14 -9.29 -19.36
CA ARG A 47 4.26 -8.10 -19.50
C ARG A 47 3.47 -8.12 -20.81
N GLU A 48 4.12 -8.50 -21.91
CA GLU A 48 3.44 -8.61 -23.20
C GLU A 48 2.38 -9.73 -23.20
N ARG A 49 2.70 -10.88 -22.59
CA ARG A 49 1.71 -11.98 -22.42
C ARG A 49 0.53 -11.54 -21.56
N PHE A 50 0.78 -10.86 -20.46
CA PHE A 50 -0.25 -10.34 -19.57
C PHE A 50 -1.15 -9.33 -20.31
N LYS A 51 -0.58 -8.38 -21.03
CA LYS A 51 -1.35 -7.40 -21.83
C LYS A 51 -2.15 -8.04 -22.95
N ALA A 52 -1.66 -9.13 -23.55
CA ALA A 52 -2.37 -9.81 -24.62
C ALA A 52 -3.68 -10.45 -24.16
N ASP A 53 -3.68 -11.09 -22.98
CA ASP A 53 -4.88 -11.63 -22.35
C ASP A 53 -4.63 -11.74 -20.83
N GLU A 54 -5.10 -10.74 -20.09
CA GLU A 54 -4.89 -10.65 -18.65
C GLU A 54 -5.50 -11.84 -17.92
N ARG A 55 -6.71 -12.24 -18.29
CA ARG A 55 -7.39 -13.32 -17.59
C ARG A 55 -6.68 -14.65 -17.79
N VAL A 56 -6.30 -14.98 -19.01
CA VAL A 56 -5.57 -16.21 -19.32
C VAL A 56 -4.24 -16.24 -18.58
N TYR A 57 -3.52 -15.13 -18.56
CA TYR A 57 -2.25 -15.06 -17.84
C TYR A 57 -2.42 -15.22 -16.31
N LEU A 58 -3.47 -14.63 -15.73
CA LEU A 58 -3.77 -14.79 -14.31
C LEU A 58 -4.17 -16.23 -13.95
N ASP A 59 -4.78 -16.96 -14.87
CA ASP A 59 -5.19 -18.35 -14.63
C ASP A 59 -4.00 -19.34 -14.59
N GLU A 60 -2.83 -18.93 -15.02
CA GLU A 60 -1.59 -19.70 -14.82
C GLU A 60 -1.12 -19.71 -13.36
N TRP A 61 -1.63 -18.82 -12.51
CA TRP A 61 -1.23 -18.66 -11.13
C TRP A 61 -2.29 -19.22 -10.17
N ALA A 62 -1.83 -19.89 -9.11
CA ALA A 62 -2.75 -20.43 -8.08
C ALA A 62 -3.31 -19.33 -7.16
N MET A 63 -3.71 -18.21 -7.77
CA MET A 63 -4.41 -17.12 -7.10
C MET A 63 -5.86 -17.48 -6.84
N THR A 64 -6.44 -16.92 -5.78
CA THR A 64 -7.89 -17.00 -5.59
C THR A 64 -8.61 -16.19 -6.67
N GLU A 65 -9.85 -16.53 -6.96
CA GLU A 65 -10.67 -15.78 -7.91
C GLU A 65 -10.81 -14.31 -7.48
N GLU A 66 -10.95 -14.07 -6.20
CA GLU A 66 -11.04 -12.74 -5.65
C GLU A 66 -9.77 -11.91 -5.89
N GLN A 67 -8.58 -12.53 -5.76
CA GLN A 67 -7.31 -11.88 -6.10
C GLN A 67 -7.23 -11.54 -7.60
N LYS A 68 -7.65 -12.46 -8.48
CA LYS A 68 -7.67 -12.23 -9.94
C LYS A 68 -8.61 -11.09 -10.32
N LEU A 69 -9.81 -11.07 -9.76
CA LEU A 69 -10.78 -9.99 -10.00
C LEU A 69 -10.27 -8.64 -9.50
N ALA A 70 -9.61 -8.59 -8.35
CA ALA A 70 -9.01 -7.36 -7.83
C ALA A 70 -7.90 -6.83 -8.77
N VAL A 71 -7.08 -7.72 -9.33
CA VAL A 71 -6.05 -7.34 -10.31
C VAL A 71 -6.69 -6.81 -11.59
N LEU A 72 -7.68 -7.50 -12.15
CA LEU A 72 -8.39 -7.08 -13.36
C LEU A 72 -9.07 -5.72 -13.19
N ALA A 73 -9.64 -5.47 -12.01
CA ALA A 73 -10.25 -4.19 -11.67
C ALA A 73 -9.22 -3.07 -11.35
N ARG A 74 -7.92 -3.42 -11.24
CA ARG A 74 -6.88 -2.49 -10.74
C ARG A 74 -7.21 -1.93 -9.34
N ASP A 75 -7.98 -2.69 -8.54
CA ASP A 75 -8.27 -2.37 -7.15
C ASP A 75 -7.07 -2.76 -6.27
N LEU A 76 -6.08 -1.86 -6.23
CA LEU A 76 -4.84 -2.09 -5.49
C LEU A 76 -5.09 -2.17 -3.98
N ASN A 77 -6.07 -1.43 -3.45
CA ASN A 77 -6.46 -1.52 -2.04
C ASN A 77 -7.02 -2.92 -1.71
N ARG A 78 -7.85 -3.47 -2.59
CA ARG A 78 -8.33 -4.84 -2.44
C ARG A 78 -7.20 -5.86 -2.56
N CYS A 79 -6.28 -5.67 -3.51
CA CYS A 79 -5.08 -6.51 -3.63
C CYS A 79 -4.26 -6.52 -2.33
N ILE A 80 -4.06 -5.36 -1.68
CA ILE A 80 -3.37 -5.27 -0.38
C ILE A 80 -4.13 -6.06 0.69
N ALA A 81 -5.45 -5.88 0.80
CA ALA A 81 -6.28 -6.62 1.75
C ALA A 81 -6.23 -8.14 1.53
N LEU A 82 -5.96 -8.59 0.30
CA LEU A 82 -5.81 -9.98 -0.10
C LEU A 82 -4.36 -10.49 -0.03
N GLY A 83 -3.46 -9.78 0.63
CA GLY A 83 -2.09 -10.18 0.88
C GLY A 83 -1.07 -9.67 -0.14
N GLY A 84 -1.45 -8.73 -0.99
CA GLY A 84 -0.53 -8.08 -1.92
C GLY A 84 0.47 -7.17 -1.21
N ASN A 85 1.74 -7.25 -1.61
CA ASN A 85 2.77 -6.32 -1.19
C ASN A 85 2.78 -5.12 -2.12
N ILE A 86 2.71 -3.90 -1.59
CA ILE A 86 2.60 -2.68 -2.38
C ILE A 86 3.75 -2.49 -3.38
N TYR A 87 4.98 -2.86 -3.01
CA TYR A 87 6.14 -2.77 -3.91
C TYR A 87 6.03 -3.72 -5.11
N LEU A 88 5.37 -4.87 -4.92
CA LEU A 88 5.13 -5.85 -5.97
C LEU A 88 3.92 -5.45 -6.81
N LEU A 89 2.84 -4.99 -6.18
CA LEU A 89 1.66 -4.47 -6.87
C LEU A 89 1.99 -3.29 -7.80
N ALA A 90 2.99 -2.48 -7.47
CA ALA A 90 3.48 -1.41 -8.33
C ALA A 90 3.92 -1.89 -9.72
N LYS A 91 4.26 -3.19 -9.88
CA LYS A 91 4.60 -3.78 -11.18
C LYS A 91 3.40 -3.84 -12.12
N ILE A 92 2.18 -3.98 -11.59
CA ILE A 92 0.94 -3.92 -12.38
C ILE A 92 0.79 -2.53 -12.98
N GLY A 93 0.90 -1.49 -12.15
CA GLY A 93 0.81 -0.11 -12.61
C GLY A 93 1.93 0.26 -13.60
N ALA A 94 3.16 -0.18 -13.36
CA ALA A 94 4.26 0.00 -14.30
C ALA A 94 4.00 -0.71 -15.65
N THR A 95 3.37 -1.88 -15.63
CA THR A 95 2.95 -2.60 -16.84
C THR A 95 1.88 -1.82 -17.61
N ASP A 96 0.98 -1.14 -16.91
CA ASP A 96 -0.04 -0.26 -17.47
C ASP A 96 0.52 1.11 -17.91
N GLY A 97 1.81 1.38 -17.71
CA GLY A 97 2.45 2.67 -18.02
C GLY A 97 2.05 3.80 -17.07
N LYS A 98 1.56 3.47 -15.87
CA LYS A 98 1.15 4.46 -14.86
C LYS A 98 2.31 4.88 -13.98
N SER A 99 2.35 6.17 -13.62
CA SER A 99 3.27 6.69 -12.62
C SER A 99 2.89 6.21 -11.21
N PHE A 100 3.85 6.30 -10.28
CA PHE A 100 3.57 6.03 -8.87
C PHE A 100 2.49 6.96 -8.32
N GLN A 101 2.51 8.24 -8.70
CA GLN A 101 1.53 9.23 -8.27
C GLN A 101 0.13 8.90 -8.78
N GLN A 102 0.02 8.40 -10.00
CA GLN A 102 -1.27 7.95 -10.56
C GLN A 102 -1.82 6.75 -9.78
N MET A 103 -0.97 5.78 -9.47
CA MET A 103 -1.38 4.61 -8.67
C MET A 103 -1.78 5.02 -7.26
N ALA A 104 -0.95 5.80 -6.57
CA ALA A 104 -1.24 6.26 -5.22
C ALA A 104 -2.46 7.17 -5.17
N GLY A 105 -2.66 8.02 -6.16
CA GLY A 105 -3.88 8.81 -6.34
C GLY A 105 -5.12 7.93 -6.40
N SER A 106 -5.11 6.92 -7.27
CA SER A 106 -6.26 5.99 -7.40
C SER A 106 -6.58 5.27 -6.10
N MET A 107 -5.56 4.92 -5.29
CA MET A 107 -5.73 4.26 -4.00
C MET A 107 -6.29 5.20 -2.91
N THR A 108 -6.14 6.48 -3.07
CA THR A 108 -6.55 7.51 -2.11
C THR A 108 -7.78 8.31 -2.56
N GLY A 109 -8.32 8.01 -3.74
CA GLY A 109 -9.43 8.75 -4.34
C GLY A 109 -9.04 10.14 -4.82
N MET A 110 -7.75 10.36 -5.09
CA MET A 110 -7.19 11.61 -5.58
C MET A 110 -6.75 11.48 -7.04
N THR A 111 -6.77 12.59 -7.77
CA THR A 111 -6.07 12.70 -9.04
C THR A 111 -4.55 12.67 -8.83
N GLU A 112 -3.78 12.45 -9.87
CA GLU A 112 -2.31 12.51 -9.80
C GLU A 112 -1.82 13.86 -9.28
N GLU A 113 -2.43 14.96 -9.76
CA GLU A 113 -2.07 16.30 -9.35
C GLU A 113 -2.39 16.58 -7.89
N GLU A 114 -3.57 16.22 -7.44
CA GLU A 114 -3.97 16.35 -6.03
C GLU A 114 -3.04 15.56 -5.11
N TYR A 115 -2.72 14.32 -5.48
CA TYR A 115 -1.79 13.49 -4.71
C TYR A 115 -0.40 14.12 -4.64
N ARG A 116 0.14 14.57 -5.78
CA ARG A 116 1.45 15.24 -5.83
C ARG A 116 1.48 16.50 -4.98
N ASN A 117 0.46 17.35 -5.11
CA ASN A 117 0.37 18.58 -4.35
C ASN A 117 0.26 18.33 -2.84
N MET A 118 -0.52 17.33 -2.43
CA MET A 118 -0.60 16.88 -1.04
C MET A 118 0.78 16.43 -0.51
N MET A 119 1.54 15.66 -1.30
CA MET A 119 2.88 15.21 -0.89
C MET A 119 3.87 16.36 -0.80
N ILE A 120 3.84 17.33 -1.73
CA ILE A 120 4.68 18.53 -1.69
C ILE A 120 4.36 19.39 -0.46
N ALA A 121 3.09 19.44 -0.07
CA ALA A 121 2.63 20.17 1.13
C ALA A 121 3.00 19.47 2.47
N GLY A 122 3.73 18.35 2.44
CA GLY A 122 4.19 17.64 3.64
C GLY A 122 3.46 16.32 3.93
N GLY A 123 2.60 15.88 3.02
CA GLY A 123 1.86 14.63 3.15
C GLY A 123 0.55 14.78 3.93
N ARG A 124 -0.06 13.64 4.25
CA ARG A 124 -1.29 13.61 5.06
C ARG A 124 -1.02 13.99 6.50
N SER A 125 -1.99 14.67 7.12
CA SER A 125 -1.97 14.91 8.56
C SER A 125 -1.84 13.59 9.34
N VAL A 126 -1.04 13.60 10.38
CA VAL A 126 -0.93 12.50 11.35
C VAL A 126 -2.01 12.58 12.43
N GLU A 127 -2.84 13.61 12.40
CA GLU A 127 -3.95 13.78 13.33
C GLU A 127 -4.91 12.61 13.24
N GLY A 128 -5.25 12.05 14.38
CA GLY A 128 -6.09 10.86 14.48
C GLY A 128 -5.35 9.52 14.31
N ASN A 129 -4.06 9.53 13.96
CA ASN A 129 -3.26 8.32 14.01
C ASN A 129 -3.06 7.87 15.46
N ARG A 130 -3.10 6.54 15.66
CA ARG A 130 -2.82 5.95 16.95
C ARG A 130 -1.34 5.66 17.11
N VAL A 131 -0.80 5.90 18.29
CA VAL A 131 0.61 5.60 18.63
C VAL A 131 0.64 4.50 19.67
N VAL A 132 1.55 3.54 19.53
CA VAL A 132 1.72 2.45 20.50
C VAL A 132 2.13 3.03 21.86
N GLY A 133 1.42 2.64 22.92
CA GLY A 133 1.69 3.08 24.31
C GLY A 133 0.84 4.24 24.80
N GLU A 134 -0.09 4.75 24.02
CA GLU A 134 -0.94 5.88 24.38
C GLU A 134 -2.31 5.49 24.98
N ASP A 135 -2.46 4.31 25.55
CA ASP A 135 -3.73 3.90 26.19
C ASP A 135 -4.03 4.67 27.51
N GLY A 136 -3.53 5.87 27.63
CA GLY A 136 -3.82 6.73 28.79
C GLY A 136 -3.31 8.15 28.69
N ASP A 137 -2.25 8.44 27.95
CA ASP A 137 -1.59 9.74 27.95
C ASP A 137 -1.55 10.45 26.58
N ALA A 138 -2.48 10.11 25.70
CA ALA A 138 -2.52 10.58 24.31
C ALA A 138 -2.62 12.11 24.11
N GLN A 139 -2.77 12.90 25.17
CA GLN A 139 -2.86 14.35 25.07
C GLN A 139 -1.57 15.10 25.40
N ALA A 140 -0.58 14.44 25.99
CA ALA A 140 0.61 15.15 26.51
C ALA A 140 1.71 15.42 25.47
N HIS A 141 1.72 14.76 24.31
CA HIS A 141 2.79 14.89 23.31
C HIS A 141 2.38 15.49 21.97
N ARG A 142 1.18 16.02 21.84
CA ARG A 142 0.77 16.79 20.65
C ARG A 142 1.23 18.24 20.73
N GLN A 143 2.55 18.46 20.72
CA GLN A 143 3.03 19.77 20.30
C GLN A 143 3.11 19.77 18.77
N PRO A 144 2.44 20.72 18.10
CA PRO A 144 2.63 20.91 16.68
C PRO A 144 4.10 21.32 16.49
N GLN A 145 4.87 20.47 15.83
CA GLN A 145 6.16 20.91 15.31
C GLN A 145 5.86 21.96 14.25
N GLY A 146 5.92 23.21 14.67
CA GLY A 146 5.76 24.37 13.82
C GLY A 146 6.74 24.27 12.67
N SER A 147 6.21 24.35 11.47
CA SER A 147 6.93 24.54 10.22
C SER A 147 7.71 25.85 10.28
N ALA A 148 8.91 25.82 10.84
CA ALA A 148 9.86 26.91 10.73
C ALA A 148 10.76 26.66 9.51
N HIS A 149 10.19 26.79 8.31
CA HIS A 149 10.97 27.16 7.13
C HIS A 149 10.66 28.61 6.82
N ALA A 150 11.30 29.49 7.58
CA ALA A 150 11.38 30.91 7.25
C ALA A 150 12.19 31.02 5.96
N ALA A 151 11.52 31.47 4.90
CA ALA A 151 12.15 31.88 3.66
C ALA A 151 13.16 33.00 3.95
N SER A 152 14.44 32.74 3.76
CA SER A 152 15.47 33.78 3.69
C SER A 152 15.32 34.54 2.38
N GLN A 153 14.81 35.74 2.47
CA GLN A 153 14.82 36.71 1.37
C GLN A 153 16.26 37.14 1.07
N PRO A 154 16.68 37.22 -0.20
CA PRO A 154 17.95 37.82 -0.55
C PRO A 154 17.86 39.34 -0.37
N LYS A 155 18.78 39.90 0.39
CA LYS A 155 18.96 41.36 0.49
C LYS A 155 19.43 41.90 -0.86
N ALA A 156 18.65 42.79 -1.42
CA ALA A 156 19.12 43.66 -2.48
C ALA A 156 20.14 44.66 -1.91
N SER A 157 21.34 44.68 -2.43
CA SER A 157 22.34 45.72 -2.20
C SER A 157 22.22 46.81 -3.28
N ALA A 158 22.14 48.01 -2.81
CA ALA A 158 22.24 49.24 -3.60
C ALA A 158 23.60 49.41 -4.23
#